data_d52847e0f5204787c9ae372c6d0519f4
#
_entry.id   d52847e0f5204787c9ae372c6d0519f4
#
_cell.length_a   1.000
_cell.length_b   1.000
_cell.length_c   1.000
_cell.angle_alpha   90.00
_cell.angle_beta   90.00
_cell.angle_gamma   90.00
#
_symmetry.space_group_name_H-M   'P 1'
#
loop_
_entity.id
_entity.type
_entity.pdbx_description
1 polymer ?
#
loop_
_entity_poly.entity_id
_entity_poly.type
_entity_poly.pdbx_seq_one_letter_code
_entity_poly.pdbx_strand_id
1 'polypeptide(L)'
;MIKNKLILFLKDGFVSKSLKVLFLRVGGVILFFSLTLFLTNNFPTEEVGKYDFTRSLLLILGGLCLLGTDQAIIFYSGVLKARNKLGELKRVYKKMMMMIFASSTVIVLLFLIVPNSSINLFFNKPGTSQLILKLTLSIIAFTVTLLNIDTLRALQKPLFSELYRNIYRHVSFLLIAIILFLTDHTYWLTEAFLFSFFILAISSSYRVHKVFKNCNNDYIKKPYSYKDIFLRSFPMALSSISYFLMQSVDIILLGKFSDFETVAYYASAVKIATITSLVLLSVNIIAGPKIAEFYSNDDFVSLKTIVKKSSRLIILFSIPAILFLFIFSEFILSLFGENFIEAKKALWILLLGQFFRSLSGPIAIYMNMTGKQNKLNQFLFMGLIVNATLNWFCIPVFGMMGAAFATAFSILFWNAFAILYSYKKDKIKTFIS
;
A
#
# COMPACT_ATOMS: atom_id res chain seq x y z
N MET A 1 -37.93 10.68 -15.53
CA MET A 1 -37.97 9.85 -14.31
C MET A 1 -36.56 9.35 -13.89
N ILE A 2 -35.73 8.82 -14.80
CA ILE A 2 -34.36 8.33 -14.51
C ILE A 2 -33.44 9.47 -14.03
N LYS A 3 -33.49 10.65 -14.69
CA LYS A 3 -32.67 11.81 -14.36
C LYS A 3 -32.91 12.34 -12.93
N ASN A 4 -34.18 12.36 -12.47
CA ASN A 4 -34.50 12.80 -11.12
C ASN A 4 -34.12 11.75 -10.04
N LYS A 5 -34.20 10.45 -10.35
CA LYS A 5 -33.68 9.40 -9.48
C LYS A 5 -32.16 9.44 -9.36
N LEU A 6 -31.45 9.73 -10.44
CA LEU A 6 -29.99 9.89 -10.44
C LEU A 6 -29.55 11.12 -9.64
N ILE A 7 -30.26 12.24 -9.75
CA ILE A 7 -30.01 13.47 -8.98
C ILE A 7 -30.28 13.25 -7.48
N LEU A 8 -31.34 12.57 -7.12
CA LEU A 8 -31.65 12.18 -5.74
C LEU A 8 -30.60 11.22 -5.16
N PHE A 9 -30.15 10.24 -5.96
CA PHE A 9 -29.08 9.30 -5.59
C PHE A 9 -27.73 10.02 -5.38
N LEU A 10 -27.39 11.00 -6.23
CA LEU A 10 -26.18 11.81 -6.10
C LEU A 10 -26.25 12.81 -4.93
N LYS A 11 -27.44 13.22 -4.51
CA LYS A 11 -27.69 14.09 -3.34
C LYS A 11 -27.65 13.34 -2.01
N ASP A 12 -27.67 11.99 -2.02
CA ASP A 12 -27.45 11.21 -0.81
C ASP A 12 -26.07 11.55 -0.23
N GLY A 13 -26.05 11.99 1.02
CA GLY A 13 -24.83 12.42 1.69
C GLY A 13 -23.75 11.34 1.78
N PHE A 14 -24.13 10.06 1.79
CA PHE A 14 -23.21 8.93 1.74
C PHE A 14 -22.61 8.75 0.35
N VAL A 15 -23.44 8.78 -0.70
CA VAL A 15 -23.01 8.65 -2.10
C VAL A 15 -22.08 9.79 -2.51
N SER A 16 -22.45 11.03 -2.18
CA SER A 16 -21.63 12.21 -2.44
C SER A 16 -20.25 12.13 -1.77
N LYS A 17 -20.18 11.70 -0.51
CA LYS A 17 -18.89 11.50 0.19
C LYS A 17 -18.07 10.37 -0.44
N SER A 18 -18.71 9.27 -0.83
CA SER A 18 -18.04 8.14 -1.49
C SER A 18 -17.47 8.52 -2.83
N LEU A 19 -18.20 9.28 -3.64
CA LEU A 19 -17.71 9.81 -4.92
C LEU A 19 -16.52 10.76 -4.73
N LYS A 20 -16.57 11.68 -3.77
CA LYS A 20 -15.44 12.56 -3.47
C LYS A 20 -14.18 11.78 -3.07
N VAL A 21 -14.34 10.73 -2.25
CA VAL A 21 -13.24 9.82 -1.90
C VAL A 21 -12.68 9.12 -3.13
N LEU A 22 -13.54 8.64 -4.04
CA LEU A 22 -13.12 7.99 -5.28
C LEU A 22 -12.34 8.96 -6.17
N PHE A 23 -12.84 10.19 -6.36
CA PHE A 23 -12.12 11.23 -7.13
C PHE A 23 -10.74 11.54 -6.56
N LEU A 24 -10.61 11.63 -5.23
CA LEU A 24 -9.31 11.85 -4.58
C LEU A 24 -8.34 10.68 -4.82
N ARG A 25 -8.83 9.45 -4.85
CA ARG A 25 -8.00 8.27 -5.16
C ARG A 25 -7.55 8.25 -6.61
N VAL A 26 -8.46 8.48 -7.54
CA VAL A 26 -8.12 8.54 -8.97
C VAL A 26 -7.16 9.70 -9.24
N GLY A 27 -7.44 10.88 -8.69
CA GLY A 27 -6.53 12.02 -8.78
C GLY A 27 -5.16 11.75 -8.16
N GLY A 28 -5.11 11.01 -7.05
CA GLY A 28 -3.87 10.57 -6.43
C GLY A 28 -3.06 9.61 -7.29
N VAL A 29 -3.72 8.70 -8.01
CA VAL A 29 -3.04 7.80 -8.96
C VAL A 29 -2.48 8.58 -10.14
N ILE A 30 -3.26 9.48 -10.72
CA ILE A 30 -2.79 10.36 -11.82
C ILE A 30 -1.58 11.17 -11.34
N LEU A 31 -1.68 11.80 -10.19
CA LEU A 31 -0.60 12.60 -9.60
C LEU A 31 0.65 11.77 -9.33
N PHE A 32 0.51 10.54 -8.85
CA PHE A 32 1.62 9.63 -8.63
C PHE A 32 2.34 9.26 -9.93
N PHE A 33 1.59 9.00 -11.01
CA PHE A 33 2.17 8.75 -12.33
C PHE A 33 2.83 9.99 -12.91
N SER A 34 2.19 11.17 -12.82
CA SER A 34 2.77 12.43 -13.26
C SER A 34 4.06 12.75 -12.50
N LEU A 35 4.07 12.54 -11.18
CA LEU A 35 5.29 12.64 -10.36
C LEU A 35 6.37 11.68 -10.86
N THR A 36 6.03 10.41 -11.09
CA THR A 36 7.01 9.42 -11.55
C THR A 36 7.60 9.81 -12.91
N LEU A 37 6.76 10.21 -13.88
CA LEU A 37 7.22 10.71 -15.18
C LEU A 37 8.11 11.95 -15.05
N PHE A 38 7.75 12.88 -14.17
CA PHE A 38 8.58 14.05 -13.91
C PHE A 38 9.96 13.65 -13.38
N LEU A 39 10.01 12.73 -12.41
CA LEU A 39 11.27 12.28 -11.81
C LEU A 39 12.15 11.56 -12.83
N THR A 40 11.59 10.62 -13.58
CA THR A 40 12.37 9.79 -14.53
C THR A 40 12.93 10.58 -15.72
N ASN A 41 12.26 11.68 -16.12
CA ASN A 41 12.70 12.51 -17.24
C ASN A 41 13.61 13.69 -16.84
N ASN A 42 13.68 14.06 -15.55
CA ASN A 42 14.39 15.26 -15.11
C ASN A 42 15.47 14.99 -14.05
N PHE A 43 15.59 13.75 -13.57
CA PHE A 43 16.61 13.36 -12.58
C PHE A 43 17.47 12.22 -13.09
N PRO A 44 18.72 12.09 -12.62
CA PRO A 44 19.57 10.95 -12.97
C PRO A 44 18.87 9.63 -12.58
N THR A 45 18.92 8.64 -13.47
CA THR A 45 18.23 7.35 -13.28
C THR A 45 18.67 6.64 -12.00
N GLU A 46 19.95 6.75 -11.65
CA GLU A 46 20.49 6.23 -10.39
C GLU A 46 19.81 6.85 -9.16
N GLU A 47 19.56 8.17 -9.16
CA GLU A 47 18.88 8.86 -8.05
C GLU A 47 17.41 8.46 -7.95
N VAL A 48 16.74 8.25 -9.09
CA VAL A 48 15.38 7.69 -9.11
C VAL A 48 15.37 6.27 -8.53
N GLY A 49 16.36 5.46 -8.85
CA GLY A 49 16.52 4.12 -8.28
C GLY A 49 16.80 4.13 -6.76
N LYS A 50 17.66 5.03 -6.29
CA LYS A 50 17.91 5.26 -4.85
C LYS A 50 16.62 5.68 -4.13
N TYR A 51 15.82 6.55 -4.75
CA TYR A 51 14.51 6.94 -4.24
C TYR A 51 13.55 5.75 -4.14
N ASP A 52 13.39 4.93 -5.19
CA ASP A 52 12.49 3.78 -5.19
C ASP A 52 12.94 2.70 -4.19
N PHE A 53 14.24 2.46 -4.06
CA PHE A 53 14.83 1.60 -3.03
C PHE A 53 14.52 2.12 -1.62
N THR A 54 14.79 3.40 -1.36
CA THR A 54 14.55 4.06 -0.07
C THR A 54 13.05 4.03 0.29
N ARG A 55 12.19 4.32 -0.68
CA ARG A 55 10.73 4.24 -0.51
C ARG A 55 10.27 2.84 -0.12
N SER A 56 10.82 1.81 -0.76
CA SER A 56 10.48 0.42 -0.48
C SER A 56 10.95 -0.03 0.90
N LEU A 57 12.17 0.35 1.28
CA LEU A 57 12.70 0.06 2.59
C LEU A 57 11.96 0.83 3.70
N LEU A 58 11.60 2.09 3.45
CA LEU A 58 10.80 2.92 4.38
C LEU A 58 9.41 2.31 4.62
N LEU A 59 8.78 1.72 3.60
CA LEU A 59 7.50 1.02 3.75
C LEU A 59 7.62 -0.19 4.67
N ILE A 60 8.68 -1.00 4.53
CA ILE A 60 8.89 -2.19 5.38
C ILE A 60 9.20 -1.78 6.82
N LEU A 61 10.23 -0.96 7.02
CA LEU A 61 10.65 -0.54 8.37
C LEU A 61 9.58 0.29 9.08
N GLY A 62 8.91 1.18 8.35
CA GLY A 62 7.79 1.93 8.87
C GLY A 62 6.59 1.05 9.22
N GLY A 63 6.31 0.02 8.42
CA GLY A 63 5.28 -0.98 8.72
C GLY A 63 5.58 -1.75 10.00
N LEU A 64 6.85 -2.11 10.23
CA LEU A 64 7.30 -2.71 11.49
C LEU A 64 7.09 -1.76 12.68
N CYS A 65 7.48 -0.49 12.53
CA CYS A 65 7.37 0.52 13.60
C CYS A 65 5.92 0.87 13.95
N LEU A 66 4.99 0.76 12.99
CA LEU A 66 3.56 1.03 13.23
C LEU A 66 2.92 0.04 14.21
N LEU A 67 3.45 -1.17 14.35
CA LEU A 67 2.91 -2.20 15.26
C LEU A 67 1.40 -2.45 15.06
N GLY A 68 0.84 -2.18 13.87
CA GLY A 68 -0.58 -2.33 13.54
C GLY A 68 -1.49 -1.27 14.16
N THR A 69 -0.95 -0.21 14.73
CA THR A 69 -1.72 0.88 15.36
C THR A 69 -2.59 1.64 14.35
N ASP A 70 -2.18 1.70 13.08
CA ASP A 70 -2.93 2.23 11.95
C ASP A 70 -4.29 1.52 11.77
N GLN A 71 -4.33 0.21 11.87
CA GLN A 71 -5.55 -0.58 11.80
C GLN A 71 -6.32 -0.56 13.13
N ALA A 72 -5.60 -0.64 14.25
CA ALA A 72 -6.19 -0.71 15.57
C ALA A 72 -6.91 0.59 15.96
N ILE A 73 -6.45 1.77 15.53
CA ILE A 73 -7.12 3.04 15.82
C ILE A 73 -8.54 3.08 15.23
N ILE A 74 -8.73 2.49 14.04
CA ILE A 74 -10.04 2.38 13.39
C ILE A 74 -10.94 1.44 14.17
N PHE A 75 -10.42 0.30 14.65
CA PHE A 75 -11.16 -0.63 15.51
C PHE A 75 -11.62 0.04 16.80
N TYR A 76 -10.72 0.70 17.53
CA TYR A 76 -11.06 1.41 18.76
C TYR A 76 -12.10 2.52 18.54
N SER A 77 -12.01 3.23 17.42
CA SER A 77 -13.03 4.22 17.04
C SER A 77 -14.43 3.60 16.94
N GLY A 78 -14.56 2.45 16.29
CA GLY A 78 -15.83 1.74 16.17
C GLY A 78 -16.41 1.34 17.53
N VAL A 79 -15.59 0.72 18.40
CA VAL A 79 -15.98 0.31 19.75
C VAL A 79 -16.38 1.50 20.62
N LEU A 80 -15.59 2.58 20.59
CA LEU A 80 -15.82 3.77 21.40
C LEU A 80 -17.06 4.56 20.93
N LYS A 81 -17.30 4.58 19.62
CA LYS A 81 -18.50 5.19 19.04
C LYS A 81 -19.77 4.47 19.48
N ALA A 82 -19.77 3.14 19.45
CA ALA A 82 -20.91 2.32 19.91
C ALA A 82 -21.24 2.56 21.39
N ARG A 83 -20.25 2.99 22.19
CA ARG A 83 -20.40 3.31 23.62
C ARG A 83 -20.62 4.80 23.89
N ASN A 84 -20.74 5.65 22.86
CA ASN A 84 -20.80 7.11 22.97
C ASN A 84 -19.62 7.74 23.75
N LYS A 85 -18.42 7.15 23.65
CA LYS A 85 -17.20 7.55 24.37
C LYS A 85 -16.04 7.90 23.41
N LEU A 86 -16.34 8.57 22.33
CA LEU A 86 -15.36 8.87 21.28
C LEU A 86 -14.17 9.75 21.77
N GLY A 87 -14.38 10.54 22.85
CA GLY A 87 -13.32 11.33 23.48
C GLY A 87 -12.14 10.49 23.98
N GLU A 88 -12.39 9.24 24.41
CA GLU A 88 -11.34 8.31 24.85
C GLU A 88 -10.34 7.97 23.72
N LEU A 89 -10.77 8.08 22.44
CA LEU A 89 -9.88 7.84 21.29
C LEU A 89 -8.63 8.72 21.32
N LYS A 90 -8.72 9.93 21.89
CA LYS A 90 -7.56 10.83 22.08
C LYS A 90 -6.51 10.22 23.01
N ARG A 91 -6.93 9.52 24.08
CA ARG A 91 -6.01 8.82 25.00
C ARG A 91 -5.39 7.61 24.33
N VAL A 92 -6.18 6.83 23.59
CA VAL A 92 -5.69 5.69 22.78
C VAL A 92 -4.67 6.17 21.75
N TYR A 93 -4.98 7.21 21.00
CA TYR A 93 -4.07 7.82 20.01
C TYR A 93 -2.74 8.26 20.65
N LYS A 94 -2.75 8.95 21.81
CA LYS A 94 -1.53 9.34 22.50
C LYS A 94 -0.67 8.14 22.89
N LYS A 95 -1.27 7.06 23.37
CA LYS A 95 -0.55 5.82 23.71
C LYS A 95 0.04 5.16 22.48
N MET A 96 -0.73 5.07 21.38
CA MET A 96 -0.24 4.56 20.11
C MET A 96 0.92 5.40 19.56
N MET A 97 0.83 6.74 19.66
CA MET A 97 1.92 7.64 19.29
C MET A 97 3.21 7.34 20.07
N MET A 98 3.11 7.15 21.40
CA MET A 98 4.26 6.77 22.23
C MET A 98 4.84 5.40 21.85
N MET A 99 3.98 4.42 21.51
CA MET A 99 4.43 3.10 21.02
C MET A 99 5.21 3.22 19.71
N ILE A 100 4.74 4.04 18.78
CA ILE A 100 5.41 4.30 17.51
C ILE A 100 6.75 5.02 17.73
N PHE A 101 6.80 6.02 18.61
CA PHE A 101 8.06 6.68 18.95
C PHE A 101 9.07 5.68 19.55
N ALA A 102 8.64 4.85 20.49
CA ALA A 102 9.50 3.83 21.08
C ALA A 102 10.02 2.83 20.05
N SER A 103 9.15 2.25 19.22
CA SER A 103 9.55 1.28 18.18
C SER A 103 10.46 1.91 17.13
N SER A 104 10.16 3.13 16.68
CA SER A 104 11.00 3.86 15.74
C SER A 104 12.38 4.18 16.32
N THR A 105 12.44 4.61 17.60
CA THR A 105 13.70 4.85 18.29
C THR A 105 14.53 3.58 18.39
N VAL A 106 13.91 2.43 18.69
CA VAL A 106 14.61 1.13 18.71
C VAL A 106 15.22 0.82 17.35
N ILE A 107 14.48 1.02 16.24
CA ILE A 107 15.01 0.80 14.89
C ILE A 107 16.19 1.74 14.60
N VAL A 108 16.08 3.03 14.94
CA VAL A 108 17.20 4.00 14.78
C VAL A 108 18.43 3.54 15.56
N LEU A 109 18.26 3.17 16.83
CA LEU A 109 19.38 2.71 17.67
C LEU A 109 20.03 1.43 17.13
N LEU A 110 19.23 0.47 16.64
CA LEU A 110 19.75 -0.74 16.01
C LEU A 110 20.65 -0.41 14.80
N PHE A 111 20.22 0.50 13.93
CA PHE A 111 21.01 0.89 12.76
C PHE A 111 22.24 1.75 13.12
N LEU A 112 22.22 2.49 14.23
CA LEU A 112 23.40 3.21 14.72
C LEU A 112 24.48 2.28 15.31
N ILE A 113 24.08 1.12 15.85
CA ILE A 113 24.99 0.11 16.42
C ILE A 113 25.63 -0.74 15.31
N VAL A 114 24.91 -0.98 14.19
CA VAL A 114 25.43 -1.77 13.07
C VAL A 114 26.53 -0.99 12.34
N PRO A 115 27.75 -1.56 12.18
CA PRO A 115 28.84 -0.90 11.46
C PRO A 115 28.45 -0.57 10.01
N ASN A 116 28.81 0.62 9.57
CA ASN A 116 28.56 1.07 8.20
C ASN A 116 29.17 0.12 7.15
N SER A 117 30.32 -0.45 7.46
CA SER A 117 31.00 -1.46 6.61
C SER A 117 30.14 -2.70 6.41
N SER A 118 29.46 -3.19 7.44
CA SER A 118 28.59 -4.37 7.34
C SER A 118 27.37 -4.12 6.44
N ILE A 119 26.79 -2.93 6.52
CA ILE A 119 25.65 -2.55 5.65
C ILE A 119 26.11 -2.45 4.20
N ASN A 120 27.23 -1.74 3.95
CA ASN A 120 27.78 -1.57 2.62
C ASN A 120 28.22 -2.92 2.02
N LEU A 121 28.79 -3.81 2.83
CA LEU A 121 29.15 -5.17 2.42
C LEU A 121 27.91 -6.01 2.08
N PHE A 122 26.84 -5.92 2.90
CA PHE A 122 25.60 -6.66 2.63
C PHE A 122 24.97 -6.27 1.28
N PHE A 123 24.96 -4.97 0.97
CA PHE A 123 24.39 -4.47 -0.30
C PHE A 123 25.41 -4.44 -1.45
N ASN A 124 26.68 -4.74 -1.21
CA ASN A 124 27.79 -4.62 -2.17
C ASN A 124 27.89 -3.23 -2.83
N LYS A 125 27.53 -2.17 -2.08
CA LYS A 125 27.50 -0.79 -2.58
C LYS A 125 28.00 0.20 -1.53
N PRO A 126 29.03 1.03 -1.87
CA PRO A 126 29.42 2.12 -1.02
C PRO A 126 28.31 3.17 -0.90
N GLY A 127 28.20 3.79 0.27
CA GLY A 127 27.20 4.84 0.52
C GLY A 127 25.79 4.36 0.89
N THR A 128 25.46 3.07 0.75
CA THR A 128 24.14 2.53 1.12
C THR A 128 23.88 2.68 2.62
N SER A 129 24.90 2.58 3.46
CA SER A 129 24.78 2.82 4.91
C SER A 129 24.30 4.23 5.25
N GLN A 130 24.81 5.25 4.56
CA GLN A 130 24.38 6.64 4.76
C GLN A 130 22.92 6.84 4.33
N LEU A 131 22.53 6.24 3.21
CA LEU A 131 21.16 6.28 2.70
C LEU A 131 20.20 5.63 3.69
N ILE A 132 20.55 4.47 4.25
CA ILE A 132 19.73 3.78 5.27
C ILE A 132 19.68 4.59 6.56
N LEU A 133 20.76 5.22 7.00
CA LEU A 133 20.77 6.08 8.17
C LEU A 133 19.81 7.27 8.01
N LYS A 134 19.88 7.98 6.89
CA LYS A 134 18.94 9.08 6.59
C LYS A 134 17.49 8.61 6.60
N LEU A 135 17.23 7.44 6.04
CA LEU A 135 15.91 6.81 6.04
C LEU A 135 15.44 6.50 7.46
N THR A 136 16.29 5.87 8.30
CA THR A 136 15.90 5.49 9.67
C THR A 136 15.53 6.70 10.52
N LEU A 137 16.24 7.82 10.38
CA LEU A 137 15.88 9.09 11.04
C LEU A 137 14.50 9.61 10.60
N SER A 138 14.08 9.31 9.37
CA SER A 138 12.79 9.75 8.82
C SER A 138 11.63 8.80 9.14
N ILE A 139 11.89 7.60 9.69
CA ILE A 139 10.85 6.61 10.02
C ILE A 139 9.79 7.20 10.96
N ILE A 140 10.19 8.00 11.95
CA ILE A 140 9.27 8.63 12.90
C ILE A 140 8.26 9.52 12.14
N ALA A 141 8.74 10.38 11.26
CA ALA A 141 7.87 11.27 10.49
C ALA A 141 6.91 10.47 9.58
N PHE A 142 7.40 9.40 8.94
CA PHE A 142 6.60 8.51 8.11
C PHE A 142 5.50 7.80 8.92
N THR A 143 5.84 7.18 10.03
CA THR A 143 4.90 6.40 10.86
C THR A 143 3.87 7.29 11.54
N VAL A 144 4.27 8.46 12.03
CA VAL A 144 3.36 9.49 12.55
C VAL A 144 2.36 9.92 11.47
N THR A 145 2.82 10.16 10.24
CA THR A 145 1.95 10.53 9.13
C THR A 145 0.90 9.44 8.87
N LEU A 146 1.30 8.17 8.82
CA LEU A 146 0.38 7.06 8.58
C LEU A 146 -0.65 6.90 9.73
N LEU A 147 -0.21 6.95 10.99
CA LEU A 147 -1.13 6.92 12.12
C LEU A 147 -2.13 8.08 12.09
N ASN A 148 -1.67 9.29 11.75
CA ASN A 148 -2.54 10.46 11.64
C ASN A 148 -3.58 10.32 10.54
N ILE A 149 -3.20 9.78 9.38
CA ILE A 149 -4.11 9.50 8.26
C ILE A 149 -5.24 8.58 8.70
N ASP A 150 -4.91 7.46 9.38
CA ASP A 150 -5.92 6.51 9.83
C ASP A 150 -6.70 7.01 11.05
N THR A 151 -6.09 7.85 11.89
CA THR A 151 -6.80 8.56 12.96
C THR A 151 -7.84 9.54 12.40
N LEU A 152 -7.55 10.29 11.33
CA LEU A 152 -8.55 11.14 10.66
C LEU A 152 -9.71 10.31 10.11
N ARG A 153 -9.43 9.13 9.56
CA ARG A 153 -10.46 8.18 9.12
C ARG A 153 -11.31 7.68 10.29
N ALA A 154 -10.65 7.32 11.39
CA ALA A 154 -11.28 6.88 12.64
C ALA A 154 -12.19 7.98 13.23
N LEU A 155 -11.80 9.25 13.13
CA LEU A 155 -12.58 10.42 13.55
C LEU A 155 -13.65 10.86 12.53
N GLN A 156 -14.02 9.97 11.58
CA GLN A 156 -15.05 10.22 10.56
C GLN A 156 -14.77 11.41 9.65
N LYS A 157 -13.50 11.68 9.39
CA LYS A 157 -13.03 12.68 8.43
C LYS A 157 -12.35 12.03 7.22
N PRO A 158 -13.05 11.12 6.48
CA PRO A 158 -12.45 10.33 5.41
C PRO A 158 -11.86 11.19 4.28
N LEU A 159 -12.45 12.34 3.97
CA LEU A 159 -11.92 13.24 2.94
C LEU A 159 -10.52 13.74 3.28
N PHE A 160 -10.27 14.16 4.54
CA PHE A 160 -8.93 14.57 4.97
C PHE A 160 -7.95 13.41 5.00
N SER A 161 -8.40 12.21 5.42
CA SER A 161 -7.58 11.00 5.37
C SER A 161 -7.12 10.70 3.94
N GLU A 162 -8.03 10.72 2.97
CA GLU A 162 -7.70 10.46 1.56
C GLU A 162 -6.87 11.59 0.92
N LEU A 163 -7.08 12.85 1.29
CA LEU A 163 -6.23 13.97 0.86
C LEU A 163 -4.78 13.77 1.29
N TYR A 164 -4.53 13.43 2.57
CA TYR A 164 -3.16 13.17 3.04
C TYR A 164 -2.57 11.93 2.40
N ARG A 165 -3.35 10.84 2.23
CA ARG A 165 -2.90 9.58 1.68
C ARG A 165 -2.54 9.64 0.21
N ASN A 166 -3.35 10.36 -0.60
CA ASN A 166 -3.27 10.29 -2.06
C ASN A 166 -2.83 11.59 -2.73
N ILE A 167 -3.04 12.75 -2.12
CA ILE A 167 -2.72 14.04 -2.73
C ILE A 167 -1.52 14.70 -2.05
N TYR A 168 -1.64 15.06 -0.77
CA TYR A 168 -0.59 15.83 -0.09
C TYR A 168 0.75 15.10 -0.04
N ARG A 169 0.73 13.76 0.08
CA ARG A 169 1.93 12.93 0.03
C ARG A 169 2.72 13.11 -1.26
N HIS A 170 2.03 13.20 -2.40
CA HIS A 170 2.69 13.35 -3.70
C HIS A 170 2.98 14.81 -4.02
N VAL A 171 2.08 15.73 -3.66
CA VAL A 171 2.27 17.17 -3.89
C VAL A 171 3.45 17.72 -3.09
N SER A 172 3.58 17.39 -1.79
CA SER A 172 4.70 17.88 -0.98
C SER A 172 6.05 17.46 -1.54
N PHE A 173 6.18 16.21 -1.98
CA PHE A 173 7.39 15.71 -2.60
C PHE A 173 7.62 16.34 -3.99
N LEU A 174 6.59 16.42 -4.83
CA LEU A 174 6.67 17.03 -6.17
C LEU A 174 7.15 18.49 -6.10
N LEU A 175 6.62 19.29 -5.16
CA LEU A 175 7.04 20.69 -5.00
C LEU A 175 8.52 20.81 -4.64
N ILE A 176 9.02 19.96 -3.74
CA ILE A 176 10.44 19.95 -3.37
C ILE A 176 11.27 19.47 -4.56
N ALA A 177 10.83 18.44 -5.27
CA ALA A 177 11.54 17.93 -6.45
C ALA A 177 11.62 18.99 -7.58
N ILE A 178 10.57 19.76 -7.81
CA ILE A 178 10.60 20.88 -8.76
C ILE A 178 11.64 21.94 -8.34
N ILE A 179 11.70 22.27 -7.06
CA ILE A 179 12.72 23.22 -6.55
C ILE A 179 14.12 22.69 -6.79
N LEU A 180 14.37 21.38 -6.49
CA LEU A 180 15.67 20.76 -6.73
C LEU A 180 16.07 20.77 -8.21
N PHE A 181 15.10 20.52 -9.10
CA PHE A 181 15.33 20.56 -10.54
C PHE A 181 15.71 21.97 -11.02
N LEU A 182 14.97 23.00 -10.56
CA LEU A 182 15.21 24.39 -10.93
C LEU A 182 16.52 24.97 -10.36
N THR A 183 17.06 24.35 -9.30
CA THR A 183 18.30 24.77 -8.63
C THR A 183 19.50 23.88 -8.97
N ASP A 184 19.35 22.95 -9.93
CA ASP A 184 20.37 21.97 -10.33
C ASP A 184 20.91 21.05 -9.21
N HIS A 185 20.11 20.86 -8.15
CA HIS A 185 20.45 20.01 -7.01
C HIS A 185 19.83 18.61 -7.12
N THR A 186 19.88 17.98 -8.30
CA THR A 186 19.17 16.73 -8.61
C THR A 186 19.63 15.53 -7.77
N TYR A 187 20.82 15.56 -7.20
CA TYR A 187 21.37 14.48 -6.34
C TYR A 187 20.72 14.41 -4.95
N TRP A 188 19.89 15.38 -4.56
CA TRP A 188 19.20 15.40 -3.27
C TRP A 188 17.78 14.85 -3.32
N LEU A 189 17.45 14.07 -4.36
CA LEU A 189 16.09 13.57 -4.59
C LEU A 189 15.58 12.69 -3.44
N THR A 190 16.44 11.82 -2.92
CA THR A 190 16.09 10.91 -1.82
C THR A 190 15.84 11.69 -0.52
N GLU A 191 16.67 12.69 -0.22
CA GLU A 191 16.50 13.57 0.94
C GLU A 191 15.23 14.41 0.84
N ALA A 192 14.91 14.92 -0.32
CA ALA A 192 13.65 15.64 -0.59
C ALA A 192 12.43 14.78 -0.30
N PHE A 193 12.47 13.52 -0.74
CA PHE A 193 11.43 12.53 -0.45
C PHE A 193 11.27 12.30 1.06
N LEU A 194 12.37 12.05 1.76
CA LEU A 194 12.37 11.83 3.21
C LEU A 194 11.90 13.09 3.96
N PHE A 195 12.36 14.27 3.55
CA PHE A 195 11.98 15.54 4.14
C PHE A 195 10.48 15.85 3.96
N SER A 196 9.89 15.44 2.84
CA SER A 196 8.44 15.63 2.60
C SER A 196 7.57 15.00 3.70
N PHE A 197 8.03 13.90 4.34
CA PHE A 197 7.31 13.28 5.45
C PHE A 197 7.36 14.10 6.74
N PHE A 198 8.38 14.92 6.99
CA PHE A 198 8.38 15.83 8.12
C PHE A 198 7.30 16.91 7.96
N ILE A 199 7.16 17.48 6.76
CA ILE A 199 6.07 18.42 6.44
C ILE A 199 4.70 17.76 6.64
N LEU A 200 4.54 16.52 6.15
CA LEU A 200 3.30 15.77 6.30
C LEU A 200 3.01 15.41 7.76
N ALA A 201 4.01 15.01 8.54
CA ALA A 201 3.86 14.68 9.95
C ALA A 201 3.38 15.89 10.76
N ILE A 202 4.00 17.06 10.53
CA ILE A 202 3.63 18.31 11.20
C ILE A 202 2.20 18.72 10.81
N SER A 203 1.91 18.81 9.51
CA SER A 203 0.59 19.27 9.01
C SER A 203 -0.55 18.31 9.40
N SER A 204 -0.32 16.99 9.31
CA SER A 204 -1.31 15.98 9.72
C SER A 204 -1.54 15.96 11.23
N SER A 205 -0.47 16.11 12.05
CA SER A 205 -0.58 16.20 13.51
C SER A 205 -1.37 17.42 13.93
N TYR A 206 -1.11 18.58 13.30
CA TYR A 206 -1.92 19.79 13.53
C TYR A 206 -3.40 19.54 13.21
N ARG A 207 -3.67 18.87 12.07
CA ARG A 207 -5.05 18.54 11.67
C ARG A 207 -5.75 17.60 12.63
N VAL A 208 -5.07 16.55 13.06
CA VAL A 208 -5.59 15.60 14.06
C VAL A 208 -5.86 16.31 15.37
N HIS A 209 -4.94 17.15 15.85
CA HIS A 209 -5.12 17.92 17.07
C HIS A 209 -6.36 18.83 16.99
N LYS A 210 -6.53 19.55 15.88
CA LYS A 210 -7.70 20.42 15.63
C LYS A 210 -9.01 19.65 15.66
N VAL A 211 -9.03 18.40 15.10
CA VAL A 211 -10.24 17.57 15.13
C VAL A 211 -10.53 17.08 16.54
N PHE A 212 -9.50 16.65 17.30
CA PHE A 212 -9.68 16.22 18.70
C PHE A 212 -10.12 17.36 19.63
N LYS A 213 -9.75 18.62 19.35
CA LYS A 213 -10.21 19.77 20.15
C LYS A 213 -11.74 19.95 20.08
N ASN A 214 -12.35 19.53 18.97
CA ASN A 214 -13.78 19.62 18.74
C ASN A 214 -14.57 18.35 19.14
N CYS A 215 -13.91 17.34 19.73
CA CYS A 215 -14.56 16.15 20.24
C CYS A 215 -14.92 16.32 21.72
N ASN A 216 -16.12 15.84 22.11
CA ASN A 216 -16.51 15.82 23.51
C ASN A 216 -15.52 15.01 24.35
N ASN A 217 -15.22 15.49 25.57
CA ASN A 217 -14.29 14.84 26.49
C ASN A 217 -14.94 13.71 27.31
N ASP A 218 -15.70 12.84 26.63
CA ASP A 218 -16.34 11.70 27.25
C ASP A 218 -15.35 10.56 27.41
N TYR A 219 -14.91 10.29 28.62
CA TYR A 219 -13.91 9.28 28.93
C TYR A 219 -14.52 8.02 29.55
N ILE A 220 -13.82 6.89 29.41
CA ILE A 220 -14.13 5.63 30.10
C ILE A 220 -13.49 5.66 31.48
N LYS A 221 -14.20 5.10 32.51
CA LYS A 221 -13.68 5.02 33.88
C LYS A 221 -12.37 4.25 33.96
N LYS A 222 -12.22 3.16 33.17
CA LYS A 222 -10.98 2.36 33.07
C LYS A 222 -10.39 2.49 31.67
N PRO A 223 -9.34 3.34 31.47
CA PRO A 223 -8.74 3.54 30.16
C PRO A 223 -7.98 2.29 29.71
N TYR A 224 -7.90 2.06 28.39
CA TYR A 224 -7.13 0.98 27.79
C TYR A 224 -5.64 1.09 28.19
N SER A 225 -5.04 0.00 28.64
CA SER A 225 -3.61 -0.06 28.94
C SER A 225 -2.76 -0.15 27.67
N TYR A 226 -1.44 0.07 27.76
CA TYR A 226 -0.52 -0.18 26.64
C TYR A 226 -0.56 -1.64 26.21
N LYS A 227 -0.65 -2.58 27.17
CA LYS A 227 -0.75 -4.01 26.92
C LYS A 227 -2.01 -4.36 26.11
N ASP A 228 -3.17 -3.79 26.49
CA ASP A 228 -4.43 -4.03 25.76
C ASP A 228 -4.34 -3.55 24.31
N ILE A 229 -3.74 -2.36 24.12
CA ILE A 229 -3.54 -1.79 22.78
C ILE A 229 -2.59 -2.66 21.96
N PHE A 230 -1.44 -3.06 22.53
CA PHE A 230 -0.45 -3.89 21.84
C PHE A 230 -1.00 -5.26 21.48
N LEU A 231 -1.62 -5.99 22.41
CA LEU A 231 -2.19 -7.31 22.15
C LEU A 231 -3.27 -7.28 21.06
N ARG A 232 -3.97 -6.15 20.92
CA ARG A 232 -4.97 -5.98 19.86
C ARG A 232 -4.38 -5.57 18.53
N SER A 233 -3.35 -4.71 18.52
CA SER A 233 -2.74 -4.20 17.30
C SER A 233 -1.74 -5.18 16.67
N PHE A 234 -1.02 -5.96 17.47
CA PHE A 234 0.04 -6.85 16.99
C PHE A 234 -0.42 -7.88 15.93
N PRO A 235 -1.57 -8.58 16.08
CA PRO A 235 -2.05 -9.46 15.01
C PRO A 235 -2.37 -8.70 13.70
N MET A 236 -2.81 -7.43 13.82
CA MET A 236 -3.04 -6.57 12.65
C MET A 236 -1.73 -6.12 12.00
N ALA A 237 -0.68 -5.91 12.82
CA ALA A 237 0.66 -5.61 12.34
C ALA A 237 1.20 -6.70 11.40
N LEU A 238 1.04 -7.98 11.76
CA LEU A 238 1.51 -9.09 10.95
C LEU A 238 0.92 -9.08 9.54
N SER A 239 -0.37 -8.75 9.41
CA SER A 239 -1.02 -8.62 8.10
C SER A 239 -0.50 -7.44 7.29
N SER A 240 -0.32 -6.28 7.94
CA SER A 240 0.21 -5.06 7.29
C SER A 240 1.67 -5.24 6.86
N ILE A 241 2.50 -5.83 7.72
CA ILE A 241 3.92 -6.11 7.43
C ILE A 241 4.04 -7.09 6.25
N SER A 242 3.26 -8.19 6.25
CA SER A 242 3.26 -9.14 5.14
C SER A 242 2.88 -8.46 3.83
N TYR A 243 1.91 -7.55 3.85
CA TYR A 243 1.51 -6.79 2.68
C TYR A 243 2.63 -5.85 2.18
N PHE A 244 3.28 -5.10 3.08
CA PHE A 244 4.38 -4.21 2.71
C PHE A 244 5.61 -4.98 2.20
N LEU A 245 5.92 -6.12 2.80
CA LEU A 245 6.99 -7.00 2.35
C LEU A 245 6.73 -7.52 0.93
N MET A 246 5.52 -8.02 0.66
CA MET A 246 5.15 -8.48 -0.68
C MET A 246 5.24 -7.39 -1.76
N GLN A 247 5.11 -6.12 -1.37
CA GLN A 247 5.15 -4.98 -2.28
C GLN A 247 6.56 -4.43 -2.53
N SER A 248 7.55 -4.85 -1.73
CA SER A 248 8.80 -4.12 -1.66
C SER A 248 10.06 -4.99 -1.62
N VAL A 249 9.92 -6.29 -1.30
CA VAL A 249 11.06 -7.19 -1.12
C VAL A 249 11.86 -7.38 -2.41
N ASP A 250 11.16 -7.43 -3.53
CA ASP A 250 11.74 -7.53 -4.86
C ASP A 250 12.65 -6.31 -5.20
N ILE A 251 12.17 -5.09 -4.92
CA ILE A 251 12.91 -3.86 -5.14
C ILE A 251 14.16 -3.80 -4.24
N ILE A 252 14.03 -4.23 -2.98
CA ILE A 252 15.16 -4.23 -2.04
C ILE A 252 16.22 -5.25 -2.42
N LEU A 253 15.80 -6.47 -2.78
CA LEU A 253 16.73 -7.51 -3.21
C LEU A 253 17.35 -7.18 -4.56
N LEU A 254 16.60 -6.54 -5.46
CA LEU A 254 17.16 -6.02 -6.69
C LEU A 254 18.22 -4.93 -6.41
N GLY A 255 17.95 -4.04 -5.43
CA GLY A 255 18.91 -3.05 -4.96
C GLY A 255 20.17 -3.66 -4.34
N LYS A 256 20.11 -4.90 -3.83
CA LYS A 256 21.26 -5.66 -3.34
C LYS A 256 22.10 -6.26 -4.49
N PHE A 257 21.44 -6.87 -5.49
CA PHE A 257 22.09 -7.70 -6.51
C PHE A 257 22.33 -6.98 -7.83
N SER A 258 21.71 -5.83 -8.08
CA SER A 258 21.83 -5.03 -9.29
C SER A 258 22.10 -3.55 -8.94
N ASP A 259 22.43 -2.72 -9.92
CA ASP A 259 22.60 -1.27 -9.75
C ASP A 259 21.27 -0.55 -9.46
N PHE A 260 21.35 0.73 -9.07
CA PHE A 260 20.16 1.52 -8.79
C PHE A 260 19.40 1.93 -10.05
N GLU A 261 20.04 1.95 -11.21
CA GLU A 261 19.37 2.20 -12.49
C GLU A 261 18.42 1.06 -12.82
N THR A 262 18.88 -0.19 -12.69
CA THR A 262 18.02 -1.39 -12.82
C THR A 262 16.84 -1.36 -11.83
N VAL A 263 17.06 -0.86 -10.62
CA VAL A 263 15.97 -0.68 -9.64
C VAL A 263 14.95 0.34 -10.15
N ALA A 264 15.36 1.46 -10.75
CA ALA A 264 14.46 2.46 -11.32
C ALA A 264 13.62 1.88 -12.48
N TYR A 265 14.26 1.13 -13.39
CA TYR A 265 13.59 0.47 -14.51
C TYR A 265 12.53 -0.51 -14.03
N TYR A 266 12.91 -1.42 -13.13
CA TYR A 266 11.99 -2.41 -12.56
C TYR A 266 10.86 -1.78 -11.76
N ALA A 267 11.14 -0.81 -10.90
CA ALA A 267 10.14 -0.12 -10.10
C ALA A 267 9.10 0.59 -10.97
N SER A 268 9.52 1.15 -12.12
CA SER A 268 8.61 1.76 -13.09
C SER A 268 7.71 0.70 -13.75
N ALA A 269 8.26 -0.46 -14.12
CA ALA A 269 7.46 -1.59 -14.63
C ALA A 269 6.43 -2.08 -13.61
N VAL A 270 6.81 -2.19 -12.32
CA VAL A 270 5.88 -2.55 -11.23
C VAL A 270 4.77 -1.52 -11.10
N LYS A 271 5.09 -0.22 -11.12
CA LYS A 271 4.10 0.86 -11.07
C LYS A 271 3.09 0.75 -12.22
N ILE A 272 3.57 0.54 -13.46
CA ILE A 272 2.71 0.35 -14.64
C ILE A 272 1.82 -0.89 -14.49
N ALA A 273 2.39 -2.04 -14.13
CA ALA A 273 1.63 -3.27 -13.96
C ALA A 273 0.52 -3.15 -12.89
N THR A 274 0.78 -2.40 -11.79
CA THR A 274 -0.19 -2.21 -10.71
C THR A 274 -1.41 -1.38 -11.09
N ILE A 275 -1.40 -0.63 -12.21
CA ILE A 275 -2.59 0.08 -12.73
C ILE A 275 -3.75 -0.91 -12.94
N THR A 276 -3.46 -2.11 -13.44
CA THR A 276 -4.48 -3.14 -13.69
C THR A 276 -5.23 -3.55 -12.43
N SER A 277 -4.58 -3.45 -11.25
CA SER A 277 -5.20 -3.78 -9.96
C SER A 277 -6.27 -2.78 -9.52
N LEU A 278 -6.34 -1.59 -10.11
CA LEU A 278 -7.39 -0.59 -9.83
C LEU A 278 -8.78 -1.12 -10.18
N VAL A 279 -8.88 -1.94 -11.23
CA VAL A 279 -10.14 -2.62 -11.59
C VAL A 279 -10.62 -3.52 -10.46
N LEU A 280 -9.71 -4.38 -9.98
CA LEU A 280 -10.01 -5.29 -8.86
C LEU A 280 -10.42 -4.53 -7.60
N LEU A 281 -9.71 -3.46 -7.25
CA LEU A 281 -10.01 -2.62 -6.09
C LEU A 281 -11.39 -1.98 -6.23
N SER A 282 -11.73 -1.45 -7.39
CA SER A 282 -13.02 -0.79 -7.66
C SER A 282 -14.19 -1.76 -7.51
N VAL A 283 -14.07 -2.95 -8.07
CA VAL A 283 -15.09 -3.99 -7.94
C VAL A 283 -15.21 -4.47 -6.50
N ASN A 284 -14.09 -4.65 -5.79
CA ASN A 284 -14.08 -5.11 -4.40
C ASN A 284 -14.75 -4.14 -3.43
N ILE A 285 -14.67 -2.82 -3.66
CA ILE A 285 -15.34 -1.80 -2.86
C ILE A 285 -16.87 -2.00 -2.88
N ILE A 286 -17.41 -2.34 -4.05
CA ILE A 286 -18.86 -2.53 -4.25
C ILE A 286 -19.30 -3.94 -3.83
N ALA A 287 -18.50 -4.94 -4.15
CA ALA A 287 -18.83 -6.33 -3.88
C ALA A 287 -18.67 -6.71 -2.39
N GLY A 288 -17.68 -6.15 -1.68
CA GLY A 288 -17.38 -6.50 -0.31
C GLY A 288 -18.58 -6.43 0.66
N PRO A 289 -19.26 -5.27 0.77
CA PRO A 289 -20.44 -5.17 1.65
C PRO A 289 -21.56 -6.15 1.29
N LYS A 290 -21.83 -6.36 0.00
CA LYS A 290 -22.87 -7.31 -0.46
C LYS A 290 -22.50 -8.76 -0.17
N ILE A 291 -21.22 -9.13 -0.31
CA ILE A 291 -20.72 -10.46 0.06
C ILE A 291 -20.93 -10.70 1.57
N ALA A 292 -20.60 -9.71 2.42
CA ALA A 292 -20.81 -9.80 3.86
C ALA A 292 -22.30 -9.93 4.22
N GLU A 293 -23.18 -9.13 3.60
CA GLU A 293 -24.62 -9.15 3.79
C GLU A 293 -25.22 -10.52 3.43
N PHE A 294 -24.98 -11.03 2.22
CA PHE A 294 -25.52 -12.30 1.78
C PHE A 294 -24.98 -13.48 2.59
N TYR A 295 -23.70 -13.42 2.98
CA TYR A 295 -23.11 -14.45 3.83
C TYR A 295 -23.70 -14.45 5.24
N SER A 296 -23.96 -13.27 5.84
CA SER A 296 -24.56 -13.17 7.18
C SER A 296 -26.03 -13.60 7.22
N ASN A 297 -26.72 -13.53 6.08
CA ASN A 297 -28.14 -13.95 5.93
C ASN A 297 -28.29 -15.38 5.41
N ASP A 298 -27.18 -16.15 5.30
CA ASP A 298 -27.15 -17.51 4.73
C ASP A 298 -27.71 -17.62 3.30
N ASP A 299 -27.78 -16.47 2.56
CA ASP A 299 -28.24 -16.42 1.18
C ASP A 299 -27.10 -16.78 0.21
N PHE A 300 -26.81 -18.08 0.12
CA PHE A 300 -25.73 -18.60 -0.73
C PHE A 300 -26.03 -18.47 -2.24
N VAL A 301 -27.28 -18.31 -2.65
CA VAL A 301 -27.66 -18.11 -4.06
C VAL A 301 -27.24 -16.71 -4.51
N SER A 302 -27.66 -15.68 -3.77
CA SER A 302 -27.25 -14.30 -4.05
C SER A 302 -25.76 -14.11 -3.86
N LEU A 303 -25.14 -14.78 -2.88
CA LEU A 303 -23.69 -14.78 -2.67
C LEU A 303 -22.93 -15.33 -3.89
N LYS A 304 -23.32 -16.46 -4.45
CA LYS A 304 -22.72 -17.02 -5.70
C LYS A 304 -22.91 -16.05 -6.86
N THR A 305 -24.08 -15.46 -6.97
CA THR A 305 -24.41 -14.53 -8.06
C THR A 305 -23.54 -13.27 -8.01
N ILE A 306 -23.37 -12.65 -6.83
CA ILE A 306 -22.54 -11.44 -6.71
C ILE A 306 -21.05 -11.74 -6.94
N VAL A 307 -20.54 -12.87 -6.44
CA VAL A 307 -19.17 -13.30 -6.67
C VAL A 307 -18.92 -13.52 -8.17
N LYS A 308 -19.83 -14.25 -8.86
CA LYS A 308 -19.75 -14.49 -10.31
C LYS A 308 -19.79 -13.19 -11.11
N LYS A 309 -20.72 -12.28 -10.80
CA LYS A 309 -20.80 -10.96 -11.47
C LYS A 309 -19.52 -10.16 -11.25
N SER A 310 -18.97 -10.16 -10.03
CA SER A 310 -17.72 -9.48 -9.69
C SER A 310 -16.53 -10.05 -10.48
N SER A 311 -16.41 -11.39 -10.56
CA SER A 311 -15.35 -12.04 -11.33
C SER A 311 -15.43 -11.66 -12.81
N ARG A 312 -16.64 -11.67 -13.42
CA ARG A 312 -16.85 -11.29 -14.82
C ARG A 312 -16.47 -9.83 -15.07
N LEU A 313 -16.85 -8.91 -14.18
CA LEU A 313 -16.49 -7.49 -14.31
C LEU A 313 -14.98 -7.29 -14.20
N ILE A 314 -14.31 -7.96 -13.24
CA ILE A 314 -12.85 -7.90 -13.10
C ILE A 314 -12.19 -8.35 -14.41
N ILE A 315 -12.57 -9.49 -14.94
CA ILE A 315 -12.01 -10.04 -16.20
C ILE A 315 -12.27 -9.11 -17.37
N LEU A 316 -13.53 -8.65 -17.54
CA LEU A 316 -13.96 -7.80 -18.65
C LEU A 316 -13.16 -6.51 -18.74
N PHE A 317 -12.79 -5.89 -17.61
CA PHE A 317 -12.02 -4.63 -17.63
C PHE A 317 -10.52 -4.84 -17.47
N SER A 318 -10.07 -5.89 -16.74
CA SER A 318 -8.63 -6.11 -16.54
C SER A 318 -7.97 -6.68 -17.79
N ILE A 319 -8.61 -7.60 -18.53
CA ILE A 319 -7.98 -8.21 -19.71
C ILE A 319 -7.68 -7.16 -20.79
N PRO A 320 -8.62 -6.28 -21.21
CA PRO A 320 -8.29 -5.23 -22.16
C PRO A 320 -7.19 -4.29 -21.67
N ALA A 321 -7.20 -3.93 -20.37
CA ALA A 321 -6.14 -3.10 -19.78
C ALA A 321 -4.77 -3.79 -19.81
N ILE A 322 -4.70 -5.08 -19.49
CA ILE A 322 -3.48 -5.87 -19.56
C ILE A 322 -2.98 -5.99 -21.01
N LEU A 323 -3.87 -6.28 -21.96
CA LEU A 323 -3.51 -6.36 -23.38
C LEU A 323 -3.02 -5.01 -23.92
N PHE A 324 -3.67 -3.92 -23.54
CA PHE A 324 -3.21 -2.59 -23.89
C PHE A 324 -1.80 -2.31 -23.38
N LEU A 325 -1.55 -2.56 -22.10
CA LEU A 325 -0.22 -2.37 -21.49
C LEU A 325 0.83 -3.33 -22.09
N PHE A 326 0.44 -4.53 -22.50
CA PHE A 326 1.33 -5.50 -23.12
C PHE A 326 1.74 -5.05 -24.54
N ILE A 327 0.76 -4.67 -25.36
CA ILE A 327 0.99 -4.24 -26.77
C ILE A 327 1.78 -2.93 -26.80
N PHE A 328 1.38 -1.95 -26.00
CA PHE A 328 2.01 -0.64 -25.94
C PHE A 328 3.13 -0.52 -24.89
N SER A 329 3.64 -1.65 -24.39
CA SER A 329 4.65 -1.68 -23.31
C SER A 329 5.89 -0.83 -23.60
N GLU A 330 6.39 -0.88 -24.83
CA GLU A 330 7.57 -0.12 -25.27
C GLU A 330 7.29 1.38 -25.28
N PHE A 331 6.20 1.78 -25.91
CA PHE A 331 5.75 3.18 -25.92
C PHE A 331 5.50 3.73 -24.51
N ILE A 332 4.84 2.94 -23.65
CA ILE A 332 4.56 3.39 -22.27
C ILE A 332 5.85 3.51 -21.47
N LEU A 333 6.79 2.58 -21.63
CA LEU A 333 8.09 2.63 -20.93
C LEU A 333 8.96 3.78 -21.46
N SER A 334 8.93 4.07 -22.77
CA SER A 334 9.68 5.19 -23.33
C SER A 334 9.23 6.56 -22.82
N LEU A 335 7.99 6.70 -22.34
CA LEU A 335 7.52 7.91 -21.67
C LEU A 335 8.29 8.23 -20.38
N PHE A 336 8.88 7.19 -19.74
CA PHE A 336 9.71 7.34 -18.54
C PHE A 336 11.19 7.62 -18.85
N GLY A 337 11.58 7.50 -20.12
CA GLY A 337 12.94 7.64 -20.66
C GLY A 337 13.31 6.46 -21.55
N GLU A 338 14.18 6.67 -22.54
CA GLU A 338 14.54 5.63 -23.51
C GLU A 338 15.09 4.36 -22.85
N ASN A 339 15.94 4.49 -21.85
CA ASN A 339 16.56 3.36 -21.16
C ASN A 339 15.55 2.51 -20.36
N PHE A 340 14.36 3.05 -20.01
CA PHE A 340 13.33 2.29 -19.30
C PHE A 340 12.71 1.17 -20.13
N ILE A 341 12.92 1.16 -21.45
CA ILE A 341 12.52 0.07 -22.35
C ILE A 341 13.17 -1.26 -21.97
N GLU A 342 14.31 -1.25 -21.30
CA GLU A 342 14.97 -2.46 -20.79
C GLU A 342 14.07 -3.26 -19.85
N ALA A 343 13.15 -2.61 -19.15
CA ALA A 343 12.17 -3.27 -18.27
C ALA A 343 11.02 -3.96 -19.02
N LYS A 344 10.96 -3.91 -20.37
CA LYS A 344 9.86 -4.46 -21.18
C LYS A 344 9.55 -5.92 -20.86
N LYS A 345 10.60 -6.78 -20.82
CA LYS A 345 10.43 -8.21 -20.51
C LYS A 345 9.94 -8.43 -19.07
N ALA A 346 10.46 -7.67 -18.11
CA ALA A 346 10.00 -7.71 -16.73
C ALA A 346 8.54 -7.26 -16.60
N LEU A 347 8.14 -6.19 -17.31
CA LEU A 347 6.75 -5.73 -17.38
C LEU A 347 5.81 -6.83 -17.92
N TRP A 348 6.19 -7.54 -18.97
CA TRP A 348 5.40 -8.63 -19.54
C TRP A 348 5.16 -9.76 -18.52
N ILE A 349 6.20 -10.15 -17.76
CA ILE A 349 6.09 -11.16 -16.71
C ILE A 349 5.16 -10.67 -15.57
N LEU A 350 5.29 -9.41 -15.16
CA LEU A 350 4.42 -8.81 -14.15
C LEU A 350 2.96 -8.76 -14.63
N LEU A 351 2.71 -8.42 -15.89
CA LEU A 351 1.37 -8.42 -16.48
C LEU A 351 0.75 -9.82 -16.53
N LEU A 352 1.55 -10.87 -16.78
CA LEU A 352 1.09 -12.26 -16.60
C LEU A 352 0.66 -12.53 -15.16
N GLY A 353 1.42 -12.08 -14.17
CA GLY A 353 1.02 -12.17 -12.75
C GLY A 353 -0.32 -11.48 -12.48
N GLN A 354 -0.52 -10.28 -13.02
CA GLN A 354 -1.78 -9.54 -12.89
C GLN A 354 -2.94 -10.21 -13.64
N PHE A 355 -2.67 -10.87 -14.76
CA PHE A 355 -3.65 -11.67 -15.49
C PHE A 355 -4.18 -12.81 -14.60
N PHE A 356 -3.31 -13.62 -14.02
CA PHE A 356 -3.71 -14.69 -13.10
C PHE A 356 -4.46 -14.16 -11.88
N ARG A 357 -4.04 -13.02 -11.33
CA ARG A 357 -4.74 -12.34 -10.24
C ARG A 357 -6.15 -11.95 -10.63
N SER A 358 -6.34 -11.44 -11.85
CA SER A 358 -7.66 -11.06 -12.38
C SER A 358 -8.57 -12.27 -12.59
N LEU A 359 -8.02 -13.40 -13.07
CA LEU A 359 -8.73 -14.65 -13.21
C LEU A 359 -9.20 -15.22 -11.85
N SER A 360 -8.48 -14.93 -10.78
CA SER A 360 -8.84 -15.37 -9.41
C SER A 360 -10.09 -14.67 -8.89
N GLY A 361 -10.52 -13.57 -9.51
CA GLY A 361 -11.69 -12.81 -9.13
C GLY A 361 -11.54 -12.13 -7.74
N PRO A 362 -12.65 -11.89 -7.03
CA PRO A 362 -12.65 -11.18 -5.75
C PRO A 362 -12.28 -12.07 -4.55
N ILE A 363 -11.34 -13.04 -4.72
CA ILE A 363 -11.06 -14.08 -3.72
C ILE A 363 -10.64 -13.50 -2.36
N ALA A 364 -9.77 -12.50 -2.33
CA ALA A 364 -9.29 -11.90 -1.08
C ALA A 364 -10.41 -11.23 -0.29
N ILE A 365 -11.24 -10.42 -0.97
CA ILE A 365 -12.37 -9.76 -0.32
C ILE A 365 -13.44 -10.79 0.09
N TYR A 366 -13.67 -11.83 -0.72
CA TYR A 366 -14.56 -12.93 -0.38
C TYR A 366 -14.13 -13.59 0.93
N MET A 367 -12.86 -13.99 1.06
CA MET A 367 -12.37 -14.63 2.29
C MET A 367 -12.44 -13.69 3.50
N ASN A 368 -12.15 -12.41 3.33
CA ASN A 368 -12.26 -11.42 4.40
C ASN A 368 -13.69 -11.23 4.88
N MET A 369 -14.66 -11.16 3.95
CA MET A 369 -16.06 -10.89 4.29
C MET A 369 -16.81 -12.14 4.78
N THR A 370 -16.26 -13.35 4.57
CA THR A 370 -16.84 -14.63 5.02
C THR A 370 -16.13 -15.22 6.26
N GLY A 371 -15.42 -14.39 7.02
CA GLY A 371 -14.78 -14.81 8.27
C GLY A 371 -13.53 -15.71 8.11
N LYS A 372 -12.96 -15.78 6.91
CA LYS A 372 -11.79 -16.63 6.59
C LYS A 372 -10.48 -15.85 6.52
N GLN A 373 -10.44 -14.64 7.11
CA GLN A 373 -9.28 -13.75 7.09
C GLN A 373 -8.00 -14.41 7.65
N ASN A 374 -8.11 -15.26 8.67
CA ASN A 374 -6.94 -15.95 9.23
C ASN A 374 -6.30 -16.91 8.22
N LYS A 375 -7.12 -17.62 7.43
CA LYS A 375 -6.62 -18.49 6.36
C LYS A 375 -6.03 -17.69 5.20
N LEU A 376 -6.67 -16.60 4.83
CA LEU A 376 -6.12 -15.68 3.82
C LEU A 376 -4.75 -15.16 4.25
N ASN A 377 -4.60 -14.72 5.50
CA ASN A 377 -3.32 -14.25 6.03
C ASN A 377 -2.24 -15.34 6.01
N GLN A 378 -2.59 -16.60 6.30
CA GLN A 378 -1.67 -17.73 6.17
C GLN A 378 -1.19 -17.91 4.72
N PHE A 379 -2.10 -17.86 3.73
CA PHE A 379 -1.73 -17.96 2.31
C PHE A 379 -0.89 -16.78 1.83
N LEU A 380 -1.20 -15.57 2.27
CA LEU A 380 -0.39 -14.39 1.97
C LEU A 380 1.01 -14.51 2.57
N PHE A 381 1.13 -14.99 3.79
CA PHE A 381 2.43 -15.21 4.44
C PHE A 381 3.25 -16.32 3.75
N MET A 382 2.63 -17.41 3.34
CA MET A 382 3.28 -18.45 2.52
C MET A 382 3.71 -17.87 1.16
N GLY A 383 2.86 -17.04 0.52
CA GLY A 383 3.19 -16.34 -0.71
C GLY A 383 4.38 -15.40 -0.55
N LEU A 384 4.48 -14.71 0.59
CA LEU A 384 5.63 -13.86 0.92
C LEU A 384 6.92 -14.68 1.05
N ILE A 385 6.91 -15.81 1.74
CA ILE A 385 8.08 -16.67 1.87
C ILE A 385 8.54 -17.16 0.49
N VAL A 386 7.61 -17.65 -0.33
CA VAL A 386 7.89 -18.06 -1.70
C VAL A 386 8.47 -16.91 -2.53
N ASN A 387 7.88 -15.71 -2.43
CA ASN A 387 8.36 -14.52 -3.12
C ASN A 387 9.80 -14.16 -2.71
N ALA A 388 10.07 -14.08 -1.41
CA ALA A 388 11.40 -13.73 -0.91
C ALA A 388 12.46 -14.78 -1.31
N THR A 389 12.11 -16.06 -1.21
CA THR A 389 13.00 -17.17 -1.60
C THR A 389 13.30 -17.14 -3.10
N LEU A 390 12.27 -17.01 -3.93
CA LEU A 390 12.48 -16.92 -5.38
C LEU A 390 13.27 -15.67 -5.78
N ASN A 391 13.01 -14.51 -5.17
CA ASN A 391 13.80 -13.30 -5.42
C ASN A 391 15.28 -13.53 -5.08
N TRP A 392 15.57 -14.17 -3.95
CA TRP A 392 16.95 -14.43 -3.52
C TRP A 392 17.74 -15.30 -4.52
N PHE A 393 17.09 -16.30 -5.13
CA PHE A 393 17.75 -17.18 -6.08
C PHE A 393 17.66 -16.72 -7.54
N CYS A 394 16.55 -16.08 -7.94
CA CYS A 394 16.34 -15.72 -9.34
C CYS A 394 16.95 -14.36 -9.71
N ILE A 395 17.04 -13.40 -8.79
CA ILE A 395 17.61 -12.08 -9.12
C ILE A 395 19.09 -12.16 -9.48
N PRO A 396 19.96 -12.89 -8.77
CA PRO A 396 21.36 -12.99 -9.14
C PRO A 396 21.61 -13.57 -10.54
N VAL A 397 20.70 -14.40 -11.06
CA VAL A 397 20.83 -15.07 -12.35
C VAL A 397 20.11 -14.29 -13.47
N PHE A 398 18.92 -13.76 -13.20
CA PHE A 398 18.04 -13.19 -14.22
C PHE A 398 17.75 -11.69 -14.01
N GLY A 399 18.37 -11.04 -13.02
CA GLY A 399 18.17 -9.62 -12.73
C GLY A 399 16.69 -9.27 -12.50
N MET A 400 16.22 -8.20 -13.14
CA MET A 400 14.83 -7.73 -13.01
C MET A 400 13.78 -8.71 -13.54
N MET A 401 14.14 -9.60 -14.50
CA MET A 401 13.24 -10.66 -14.95
C MET A 401 13.02 -11.70 -13.85
N GLY A 402 14.09 -12.01 -13.07
CA GLY A 402 13.99 -12.89 -11.90
C GLY A 402 13.06 -12.33 -10.82
N ALA A 403 13.16 -11.02 -10.54
CA ALA A 403 12.27 -10.30 -9.63
C ALA A 403 10.80 -10.34 -10.12
N ALA A 404 10.59 -10.08 -11.40
CA ALA A 404 9.26 -10.14 -12.01
C ALA A 404 8.65 -11.55 -11.94
N PHE A 405 9.45 -12.58 -12.22
CA PHE A 405 9.02 -13.97 -12.12
C PHE A 405 8.64 -14.34 -10.69
N ALA A 406 9.49 -14.01 -9.70
CA ALA A 406 9.22 -14.27 -8.30
C ALA A 406 7.90 -13.65 -7.85
N THR A 407 7.65 -12.40 -8.26
CA THR A 407 6.41 -11.68 -7.95
C THR A 407 5.20 -12.29 -8.65
N ALA A 408 5.26 -12.58 -9.95
CA ALA A 408 4.17 -13.20 -10.69
C ALA A 408 3.83 -14.60 -10.15
N PHE A 409 4.84 -15.41 -9.86
CA PHE A 409 4.66 -16.76 -9.31
C PHE A 409 4.05 -16.71 -7.91
N SER A 410 4.51 -15.85 -7.02
CA SER A 410 3.96 -15.72 -5.67
C SER A 410 2.50 -15.26 -5.67
N ILE A 411 2.13 -14.36 -6.59
CA ILE A 411 0.73 -13.96 -6.81
C ILE A 411 -0.11 -15.17 -7.23
N LEU A 412 0.35 -15.94 -8.22
CA LEU A 412 -0.32 -17.18 -8.65
C LEU A 412 -0.48 -18.15 -7.48
N PHE A 413 0.61 -18.39 -6.74
CA PHE A 413 0.69 -19.36 -5.66
C PHE A 413 -0.36 -19.10 -4.58
N TRP A 414 -0.35 -17.94 -3.92
CA TRP A 414 -1.30 -17.68 -2.84
C TRP A 414 -2.76 -17.59 -3.32
N ASN A 415 -2.99 -17.06 -4.53
CA ASN A 415 -4.33 -17.03 -5.12
C ASN A 415 -4.87 -18.45 -5.39
N ALA A 416 -4.03 -19.35 -5.91
CA ALA A 416 -4.41 -20.74 -6.16
C ALA A 416 -4.84 -21.45 -4.85
N PHE A 417 -4.04 -21.31 -3.77
CA PHE A 417 -4.41 -21.86 -2.47
C PHE A 417 -5.69 -21.26 -1.90
N ALA A 418 -5.88 -19.96 -2.02
CA ALA A 418 -7.09 -19.28 -1.58
C ALA A 418 -8.33 -19.77 -2.34
N ILE A 419 -8.23 -19.93 -3.66
CA ILE A 419 -9.31 -20.48 -4.52
C ILE A 419 -9.64 -21.91 -4.13
N LEU A 420 -8.63 -22.78 -4.05
CA LEU A 420 -8.81 -24.20 -3.72
C LEU A 420 -9.47 -24.37 -2.35
N TYR A 421 -9.00 -23.61 -1.35
CA TYR A 421 -9.58 -23.63 -0.01
C TYR A 421 -11.06 -23.20 -0.01
N SER A 422 -11.36 -22.06 -0.65
CA SER A 422 -12.72 -21.52 -0.70
C SER A 422 -13.66 -22.45 -1.49
N TYR A 423 -13.18 -23.04 -2.59
CA TYR A 423 -13.96 -24.00 -3.36
C TYR A 423 -14.25 -25.29 -2.58
N LYS A 424 -13.23 -25.86 -1.89
CA LYS A 424 -13.44 -27.05 -1.06
C LYS A 424 -14.42 -26.83 0.08
N LYS A 425 -14.34 -25.68 0.76
CA LYS A 425 -15.14 -25.38 1.94
C LYS A 425 -16.57 -24.93 1.61
N ASP A 426 -16.73 -24.03 0.64
CA ASP A 426 -18.01 -23.36 0.40
C ASP A 426 -18.68 -23.76 -0.92
N LYS A 427 -17.98 -24.53 -1.77
CA LYS A 427 -18.40 -24.87 -3.14
C LYS A 427 -18.69 -23.62 -4.00
N ILE A 428 -18.07 -22.47 -3.68
CA ILE A 428 -18.20 -21.22 -4.42
C ILE A 428 -16.97 -21.06 -5.33
N LYS A 429 -17.25 -20.89 -6.63
CA LYS A 429 -16.24 -20.57 -7.63
C LYS A 429 -16.03 -19.06 -7.66
N THR A 430 -14.84 -18.58 -7.30
CA THR A 430 -14.45 -17.17 -7.42
C THR A 430 -13.72 -16.89 -8.74
N PHE A 431 -13.19 -17.93 -9.37
CA PHE A 431 -12.56 -17.89 -10.68
C PHE A 431 -13.60 -18.06 -11.80
N ILE A 432 -13.20 -17.90 -13.06
CA ILE A 432 -14.04 -17.91 -14.27
C ILE A 432 -15.15 -18.97 -14.18
N SER A 433 -16.40 -18.53 -14.23
CA SER A 433 -17.56 -19.39 -14.36
C SER A 433 -18.66 -18.72 -15.21
#